data_3b6ba07f4746373f38dee7d3d71a449b
#
_entry.id   3b6ba07f4746373f38dee7d3d71a449b
#
_cell.length_a   1.000
_cell.length_b   1.000
_cell.length_c   1.000
_cell.angle_alpha   90.00
_cell.angle_beta   90.00
_cell.angle_gamma   90.00
#
_symmetry.space_group_name_H-M   'P 1'
#
loop_
_entity.id
_entity.type
_entity.pdbx_description
1 polymer ?
#
loop_
_entity_poly.entity_id
_entity_poly.type
_entity_poly.pdbx_seq_one_letter_code
_entity_poly.pdbx_strand_id
1 'polypeptide(L)'
;MHFSNMAENHSSIQSYSLFGESQHLPDVLHCETIAARSVLHDWELAPHRHTRLHQVLLITAGGGVAHLDGERHVLRPGMLINVPQGHVHAFRFTQHTEGWVATLADELMDEIFVRVGDVRRDLARPAVVTASPPISQAMGQIWQEFS
;
A
#
# COMPACT_ATOMS: atom_id res chain seq x y z
N MET A 1 10.61 36.01 -31.49
CA MET A 1 10.44 34.57 -31.29
C MET A 1 10.53 34.29 -29.80
N HIS A 2 9.38 34.11 -29.15
CA HIS A 2 9.35 33.66 -27.78
C HIS A 2 9.29 32.14 -27.81
N PHE A 3 10.39 31.48 -27.40
CA PHE A 3 10.36 30.08 -27.04
C PHE A 3 9.72 29.99 -25.68
N SER A 4 8.49 29.50 -25.65
CA SER A 4 7.80 29.11 -24.42
C SER A 4 8.54 27.93 -23.85
N ASN A 5 9.29 28.12 -22.76
CA ASN A 5 9.79 27.06 -21.94
C ASN A 5 8.59 26.37 -21.30
N MET A 6 8.13 25.29 -21.91
CA MET A 6 7.30 24.34 -21.20
C MET A 6 8.22 23.68 -20.17
N ALA A 7 8.17 24.20 -18.95
CA ALA A 7 8.68 23.49 -17.80
C ALA A 7 7.87 22.22 -17.69
N GLU A 8 8.47 21.10 -18.09
CA GLU A 8 7.94 19.78 -17.77
C GLU A 8 7.84 19.69 -16.25
N ASN A 9 6.61 19.75 -15.79
CA ASN A 9 6.29 19.59 -14.39
C ASN A 9 6.47 18.10 -14.05
N HIS A 10 7.72 17.69 -13.90
CA HIS A 10 8.05 16.42 -13.29
C HIS A 10 7.61 16.52 -11.83
N SER A 11 6.35 16.19 -11.57
CA SER A 11 5.92 16.01 -10.20
C SER A 11 6.82 14.93 -9.60
N SER A 12 7.76 15.35 -8.76
CA SER A 12 8.67 14.42 -8.08
C SER A 12 7.83 13.46 -7.25
N ILE A 13 7.96 12.17 -7.54
CA ILE A 13 7.32 11.11 -6.77
C ILE A 13 7.94 11.12 -5.38
N GLN A 14 7.11 11.35 -4.37
CA GLN A 14 7.58 11.35 -2.98
C GLN A 14 7.98 9.95 -2.54
N SER A 15 9.12 9.87 -1.86
CA SER A 15 9.58 8.66 -1.19
C SER A 15 9.43 8.84 0.31
N TYR A 16 8.81 7.87 0.97
CA TYR A 16 8.69 7.83 2.42
C TYR A 16 9.55 6.72 2.98
N SER A 17 10.31 7.01 4.03
CA SER A 17 11.01 6.03 4.83
C SER A 17 10.26 5.81 6.12
N LEU A 18 9.94 4.56 6.46
CA LEU A 18 9.32 4.16 7.73
C LEU A 18 8.09 5.00 8.13
N PHE A 19 6.91 4.43 8.11
CA PHE A 19 5.63 4.95 8.66
C PHE A 19 5.41 6.48 8.53
N GLY A 20 5.76 7.08 7.39
CA GLY A 20 5.55 8.49 7.13
C GLY A 20 6.20 9.39 8.16
N GLU A 21 7.41 9.81 7.96
CA GLU A 21 8.14 10.90 8.65
C GLU A 21 8.16 10.88 10.19
N SER A 22 7.63 9.86 10.86
CA SER A 22 7.75 9.72 12.30
C SER A 22 9.18 9.40 12.69
N GLN A 23 9.80 10.24 13.52
CA GLN A 23 11.14 10.01 14.06
C GLN A 23 11.17 8.99 15.21
N HIS A 24 10.04 8.41 15.56
CA HIS A 24 9.97 7.36 16.55
C HIS A 24 10.46 6.05 15.96
N LEU A 25 11.04 5.18 16.81
CA LEU A 25 11.36 3.81 16.42
C LEU A 25 10.10 3.18 15.83
N PRO A 26 10.12 2.78 14.55
CA PRO A 26 8.92 2.28 13.92
C PRO A 26 8.56 0.94 14.52
N ASP A 27 7.28 0.74 14.79
CA ASP A 27 6.77 -0.60 14.96
C ASP A 27 7.07 -1.39 13.69
N VAL A 28 7.53 -2.61 13.84
CA VAL A 28 7.84 -3.49 12.71
C VAL A 28 6.62 -3.86 11.90
N LEU A 29 5.44 -3.75 12.51
CA LEU A 29 4.15 -3.99 11.91
C LEU A 29 3.13 -2.99 12.45
N HIS A 30 2.42 -2.33 11.54
CA HIS A 30 1.34 -1.40 11.84
C HIS A 30 0.13 -1.73 10.99
N CYS A 31 -1.06 -1.61 11.57
CA CYS A 31 -2.30 -1.82 10.83
C CYS A 31 -3.28 -0.67 11.10
N GLU A 32 -3.89 -0.16 10.05
CA GLU A 32 -4.89 0.90 10.13
C GLU A 32 -6.03 0.63 9.14
N THR A 33 -7.15 1.33 9.31
CA THR A 33 -8.22 1.27 8.32
C THR A 33 -7.87 2.09 7.08
N ILE A 34 -8.41 1.69 5.94
CA ILE A 34 -8.31 2.48 4.70
C ILE A 34 -8.93 3.86 4.92
N ALA A 35 -10.05 3.96 5.66
CA ALA A 35 -10.69 5.22 5.97
C ALA A 35 -9.78 6.15 6.81
N ALA A 36 -9.14 5.64 7.84
CA ALA A 36 -8.25 6.43 8.68
C ALA A 36 -7.09 7.04 7.88
N ARG A 37 -6.56 6.30 6.92
CA ARG A 37 -5.49 6.78 6.06
C ARG A 37 -5.97 7.76 4.98
N SER A 38 -7.17 7.57 4.47
CA SER A 38 -7.61 8.18 3.20
C SER A 38 -8.53 9.38 3.39
N VAL A 39 -9.29 9.47 4.49
CA VAL A 39 -10.29 10.51 4.69
C VAL A 39 -9.69 11.92 4.70
N LEU A 40 -8.49 12.08 5.26
CA LEU A 40 -7.77 13.35 5.31
C LEU A 40 -7.25 13.81 3.93
N HIS A 41 -7.23 12.91 2.97
CA HIS A 41 -6.77 13.15 1.59
C HIS A 41 -7.90 13.05 0.57
N ASP A 42 -9.14 13.21 1.02
CA ASP A 42 -10.33 13.13 0.18
C ASP A 42 -10.41 11.80 -0.61
N TRP A 43 -10.04 10.70 0.05
CA TRP A 43 -10.02 9.35 -0.52
C TRP A 43 -9.07 9.16 -1.70
N GLU A 44 -8.17 10.11 -1.95
CA GLU A 44 -7.12 10.02 -2.96
C GLU A 44 -5.74 9.99 -2.30
N LEU A 45 -4.95 8.98 -2.65
CA LEU A 45 -3.55 8.91 -2.28
C LEU A 45 -2.73 9.10 -3.55
N ALA A 46 -2.06 10.24 -3.66
CA ALA A 46 -1.25 10.61 -4.81
C ALA A 46 -0.12 9.60 -5.06
N PRO A 47 0.41 9.50 -6.29
CA PRO A 47 1.51 8.60 -6.59
C PRO A 47 2.69 8.81 -5.64
N HIS A 48 3.11 7.73 -5.00
CA HIS A 48 4.24 7.72 -4.08
C HIS A 48 4.84 6.31 -4.02
N ARG A 49 5.97 6.20 -3.38
CA ARG A 49 6.61 4.92 -3.07
C ARG A 49 7.17 4.96 -1.65
N HIS A 50 7.23 3.81 -1.04
CA HIS A 50 7.88 3.65 0.26
C HIS A 50 9.24 2.99 0.07
N THR A 51 10.21 3.48 0.82
CA THR A 51 11.49 2.80 0.98
C THR A 51 11.44 2.01 2.28
N ARG A 52 11.90 0.75 2.27
CA ARG A 52 11.99 -0.11 3.45
C ARG A 52 10.65 -0.49 4.10
N LEU A 53 9.53 -0.27 3.41
CA LEU A 53 8.20 -0.67 3.86
C LEU A 53 7.51 -1.52 2.82
N HIS A 54 6.80 -2.54 3.30
CA HIS A 54 5.93 -3.37 2.51
C HIS A 54 4.49 -3.14 2.98
N GLN A 55 3.57 -2.91 2.07
CA GLN A 55 2.16 -2.73 2.41
C GLN A 55 1.28 -3.79 1.78
N VAL A 56 0.28 -4.21 2.53
CA VAL A 56 -0.77 -5.10 2.05
C VAL A 56 -2.12 -4.49 2.43
N LEU A 57 -2.99 -4.32 1.46
CA LEU A 57 -4.34 -3.78 1.68
C LEU A 57 -5.38 -4.86 1.41
N LEU A 58 -6.44 -4.87 2.19
CA LEU A 58 -7.62 -5.70 1.95
C LEU A 58 -8.86 -4.81 1.87
N ILE A 59 -9.60 -4.90 0.78
CA ILE A 59 -10.89 -4.22 0.61
C ILE A 59 -12.00 -5.14 1.13
N THR A 60 -12.78 -4.67 2.10
CA THR A 60 -13.93 -5.42 2.64
C THR A 60 -15.26 -4.87 2.14
N ALA A 61 -15.34 -3.58 1.83
CA ALA A 61 -16.51 -2.92 1.24
C ALA A 61 -16.07 -1.72 0.42
N GLY A 62 -16.86 -1.33 -0.55
CA GLY A 62 -16.53 -0.23 -1.45
C GLY A 62 -15.59 -0.66 -2.57
N GLY A 63 -14.62 0.17 -2.90
CA GLY A 63 -13.67 -0.09 -3.97
C GLY A 63 -12.95 1.16 -4.45
N GLY A 64 -12.69 1.23 -5.73
CA GLY A 64 -12.00 2.33 -6.36
C GLY A 64 -11.02 1.86 -7.42
N VAL A 65 -9.91 2.58 -7.55
CA VAL A 65 -8.86 2.30 -8.53
C VAL A 65 -7.50 2.38 -7.86
N ALA A 66 -6.65 1.43 -8.16
CA ALA A 66 -5.23 1.47 -7.83
C ALA A 66 -4.40 1.62 -9.10
N HIS A 67 -3.33 2.37 -9.01
CA HIS A 67 -2.27 2.40 -10.01
C HIS A 67 -1.00 1.85 -9.37
N LEU A 68 -0.50 0.74 -9.89
CA LEU A 68 0.72 0.08 -9.42
C LEU A 68 1.73 0.08 -10.56
N ASP A 69 2.83 0.81 -10.40
CA ASP A 69 3.86 1.02 -11.45
C ASP A 69 3.24 1.42 -12.81
N GLY A 70 2.23 2.28 -12.77
CA GLY A 70 1.52 2.76 -13.97
C GLY A 70 0.43 1.82 -14.50
N GLU A 71 0.25 0.63 -13.93
CA GLU A 71 -0.81 -0.29 -14.31
C GLU A 71 -2.08 -0.01 -13.48
N ARG A 72 -3.21 0.13 -14.16
CA ARG A 72 -4.49 0.46 -13.54
C ARG A 72 -5.26 -0.80 -13.16
N HIS A 73 -5.71 -0.84 -11.91
CA HIS A 73 -6.53 -1.93 -11.36
C HIS A 73 -7.83 -1.39 -10.78
N VAL A 74 -8.95 -1.97 -11.16
CA VAL A 74 -10.25 -1.69 -10.52
C VAL A 74 -10.36 -2.52 -9.24
N LEU A 75 -10.63 -1.85 -8.13
CA LEU A 75 -10.72 -2.47 -6.80
C LEU A 75 -12.16 -2.84 -6.46
N ARG A 76 -12.34 -4.02 -5.89
CA ARG A 76 -13.62 -4.56 -5.45
C ARG A 76 -13.49 -5.21 -4.07
N PRO A 77 -14.61 -5.38 -3.33
CA PRO A 77 -14.57 -6.12 -2.08
C PRO A 77 -13.99 -7.53 -2.25
N GLY A 78 -13.18 -7.94 -1.28
CA GLY A 78 -12.47 -9.21 -1.30
C GLY A 78 -11.13 -9.19 -2.00
N MET A 79 -10.72 -8.05 -2.55
CA MET A 79 -9.40 -7.92 -3.18
C MET A 79 -8.32 -7.58 -2.17
N LEU A 80 -7.17 -8.23 -2.35
CA LEU A 80 -5.93 -7.96 -1.66
C LEU A 80 -4.97 -7.26 -2.61
N ILE A 81 -4.35 -6.19 -2.14
CA ILE A 81 -3.37 -5.41 -2.90
C ILE A 81 -2.01 -5.57 -2.22
N ASN A 82 -1.04 -6.07 -2.95
CA ASN A 82 0.34 -6.21 -2.49
C ASN A 82 1.18 -5.09 -3.06
N VAL A 83 1.77 -4.27 -2.17
CA VAL A 83 2.61 -3.13 -2.55
C VAL A 83 3.99 -3.29 -1.89
N PRO A 84 4.93 -3.95 -2.57
CA PRO A 84 6.29 -4.08 -2.05
C PRO A 84 7.04 -2.74 -2.07
N GLN A 85 8.13 -2.68 -1.32
CA GLN A 85 8.97 -1.48 -1.25
C GLN A 85 9.46 -1.04 -2.63
N GLY A 86 9.63 0.26 -2.79
CA GLY A 86 10.23 0.85 -3.99
C GLY A 86 9.31 0.96 -5.19
N HIS A 87 8.10 0.41 -5.13
CA HIS A 87 7.14 0.48 -6.23
C HIS A 87 6.23 1.70 -6.11
N VAL A 88 6.04 2.40 -7.21
CA VAL A 88 5.17 3.57 -7.26
C VAL A 88 3.72 3.11 -7.25
N HIS A 89 2.93 3.66 -6.34
CA HIS A 89 1.51 3.34 -6.23
C HIS A 89 0.68 4.58 -5.94
N ALA A 90 -0.56 4.54 -6.38
CA ALA A 90 -1.57 5.56 -6.13
C ALA A 90 -2.93 4.89 -5.96
N PHE A 91 -3.75 5.45 -5.11
CA PHE A 91 -5.10 4.95 -4.87
C PHE A 91 -6.12 6.07 -5.00
N ARG A 92 -7.25 5.72 -5.58
CA ARG A 92 -8.48 6.51 -5.50
C ARG A 92 -9.57 5.59 -5.02
N PHE A 93 -9.93 5.72 -3.75
CA PHE A 93 -11.02 4.94 -3.15
C PHE A 93 -12.35 5.67 -3.33
N THR A 94 -13.42 4.91 -3.52
CA THR A 94 -14.76 5.47 -3.36
C THR A 94 -14.98 5.87 -1.91
N GLN A 95 -15.79 6.91 -1.67
CA GLN A 95 -16.09 7.34 -0.31
C GLN A 95 -16.64 6.19 0.52
N HIS A 96 -16.26 6.13 1.78
CA HIS A 96 -16.67 5.10 2.74
C HIS A 96 -16.19 3.68 2.40
N THR A 97 -15.14 3.55 1.59
CA THR A 97 -14.46 2.26 1.40
C THR A 97 -13.95 1.72 2.72
N GLU A 98 -14.24 0.47 3.01
CA GLU A 98 -13.81 -0.22 4.22
C GLU A 98 -12.73 -1.25 3.89
N GLY A 99 -11.84 -1.44 4.83
CA GLY A 99 -10.74 -2.39 4.75
C GLY A 99 -9.57 -1.98 5.60
N TRP A 100 -8.49 -2.70 5.47
CA TRP A 100 -7.29 -2.50 6.29
C TRP A 100 -6.04 -2.33 5.43
N VAL A 101 -5.08 -1.59 5.99
CA VAL A 101 -3.73 -1.44 5.48
C VAL A 101 -2.77 -1.98 6.53
N ALA A 102 -2.08 -3.06 6.24
CA ALA A 102 -0.97 -3.56 7.04
C ALA A 102 0.34 -3.05 6.43
N THR A 103 1.15 -2.41 7.25
CA THR A 103 2.46 -1.88 6.86
C THR A 103 3.54 -2.61 7.66
N LEU A 104 4.45 -3.25 6.95
CA LEU A 104 5.53 -4.05 7.54
C LEU A 104 6.89 -3.44 7.20
N ALA A 105 7.77 -3.37 8.19
CA ALA A 105 9.16 -3.05 7.93
C ALA A 105 9.79 -4.14 7.04
N ASP A 106 10.63 -3.74 6.09
CA ASP A 106 11.24 -4.69 5.16
C ASP A 106 12.16 -5.68 5.87
N GLU A 107 12.77 -5.25 6.96
CA GLU A 107 13.57 -6.12 7.83
C GLU A 107 12.74 -7.28 8.40
N LEU A 108 11.46 -7.03 8.74
CA LEU A 108 10.55 -8.06 9.21
C LEU A 108 10.22 -9.05 8.09
N MET A 109 10.04 -8.56 6.87
CA MET A 109 9.84 -9.41 5.69
C MET A 109 11.03 -10.34 5.48
N ASP A 110 12.25 -9.83 5.64
CA ASP A 110 13.47 -10.63 5.56
C ASP A 110 13.50 -11.75 6.59
N GLU A 111 13.16 -11.46 7.84
CA GLU A 111 13.13 -12.45 8.91
C GLU A 111 12.07 -13.52 8.70
N ILE A 112 10.86 -13.12 8.31
CA ILE A 112 9.72 -14.04 8.14
C ILE A 112 9.96 -14.98 6.96
N PHE A 113 10.45 -14.48 5.84
CA PHE A 113 10.52 -15.20 4.58
C PHE A 113 11.91 -15.73 4.21
N VAL A 114 12.88 -15.64 5.11
CA VAL A 114 14.24 -16.14 4.87
C VAL A 114 14.25 -17.62 4.48
N ARG A 115 13.30 -18.41 5.00
CA ARG A 115 13.19 -19.85 4.76
C ARG A 115 12.18 -20.23 3.68
N VAL A 116 11.50 -19.25 3.07
CA VAL A 116 10.41 -19.45 2.11
C VAL A 116 10.66 -18.56 0.89
N GLY A 117 11.76 -18.81 0.21
CA GLY A 117 12.26 -17.97 -0.87
C GLY A 117 11.28 -17.75 -2.02
N ASP A 118 10.44 -18.73 -2.34
CA ASP A 118 9.44 -18.60 -3.41
C ASP A 118 8.34 -17.60 -3.03
N VAL A 119 7.86 -17.64 -1.79
CA VAL A 119 6.87 -16.70 -1.28
C VAL A 119 7.42 -15.28 -1.29
N ARG A 120 8.68 -15.10 -0.84
CA ARG A 120 9.31 -13.77 -0.89
C ARG A 120 9.43 -13.24 -2.31
N ARG A 121 9.77 -14.07 -3.25
CA ARG A 121 9.85 -13.70 -4.68
C ARG A 121 8.50 -13.25 -5.20
N ASP A 122 7.42 -13.96 -4.88
CA ASP A 122 6.07 -13.60 -5.29
C ASP A 122 5.62 -12.29 -4.64
N LEU A 123 5.94 -12.08 -3.36
CA LEU A 123 5.64 -10.84 -2.64
C LEU A 123 6.50 -9.64 -3.08
N ALA A 124 7.55 -9.85 -3.85
CA ALA A 124 8.37 -8.78 -4.40
C ALA A 124 7.72 -8.06 -5.60
N ARG A 125 6.57 -8.53 -6.06
CA ARG A 125 5.86 -7.95 -7.21
C ARG A 125 4.57 -7.26 -6.76
N PRO A 126 4.29 -6.04 -7.26
CA PRO A 126 2.97 -5.43 -7.07
C PRO A 126 1.90 -6.32 -7.68
N ALA A 127 0.81 -6.51 -6.96
CA ALA A 127 -0.28 -7.37 -7.44
C ALA A 127 -1.61 -7.00 -6.80
N VAL A 128 -2.68 -7.26 -7.54
CA VAL A 128 -4.05 -7.22 -7.04
C VAL A 128 -4.66 -8.60 -7.27
N VAL A 129 -5.07 -9.26 -6.20
CA VAL A 129 -5.60 -10.63 -6.24
C VAL A 129 -6.86 -10.73 -5.39
N THR A 130 -7.67 -11.76 -5.63
CA THR A 130 -8.79 -12.08 -4.75
C THR A 130 -8.25 -12.79 -3.50
N ALA A 131 -8.54 -12.23 -2.32
CA ALA A 131 -8.15 -12.84 -1.05
C ALA A 131 -8.97 -14.11 -0.79
N SER A 132 -8.29 -15.17 -0.36
CA SER A 132 -8.97 -16.36 0.17
C SER A 132 -9.54 -16.07 1.57
N PRO A 133 -10.57 -16.82 2.04
CA PRO A 133 -11.09 -16.64 3.39
C PRO A 133 -10.02 -16.69 4.50
N PRO A 134 -9.05 -17.61 4.50
CA PRO A 134 -7.97 -17.59 5.49
C PRO A 134 -7.14 -16.30 5.50
N ILE A 135 -6.88 -15.71 4.33
CA ILE A 135 -6.13 -14.45 4.22
C ILE A 135 -6.96 -13.30 4.78
N SER A 136 -8.25 -13.21 4.44
CA SER A 136 -9.14 -12.19 4.98
C SER A 136 -9.25 -12.27 6.50
N GLN A 137 -9.33 -13.47 7.04
CA GLN A 137 -9.36 -13.70 8.48
C GLN A 137 -8.04 -13.27 9.15
N ALA A 138 -6.91 -13.58 8.54
CA ALA A 138 -5.59 -13.18 9.04
C ALA A 138 -5.44 -11.65 9.08
N MET A 139 -5.91 -10.95 8.07
CA MET A 139 -5.89 -9.48 8.06
C MET A 139 -6.74 -8.89 9.20
N GLY A 140 -7.91 -9.46 9.47
CA GLY A 140 -8.74 -9.05 10.61
C GLY A 140 -8.06 -9.26 11.95
N GLN A 141 -7.33 -10.36 12.11
CA GLN A 141 -6.54 -10.62 13.32
C GLN A 141 -5.38 -9.63 13.47
N ILE A 142 -4.69 -9.30 12.41
CA ILE A 142 -3.63 -8.29 12.41
C ILE A 142 -4.20 -6.93 12.85
N TRP A 143 -5.35 -6.56 12.34
CA TRP A 143 -6.04 -5.33 12.76
C TRP A 143 -6.30 -5.33 14.26
N GLN A 144 -6.82 -6.42 14.82
CA GLN A 144 -7.12 -6.51 16.24
C GLN A 144 -5.89 -6.38 17.14
N GLU A 145 -4.73 -6.86 16.69
CA GLU A 145 -3.52 -6.91 17.50
C GLU A 145 -2.59 -5.71 17.31
N PHE A 146 -2.60 -5.09 16.12
CA PHE A 146 -1.61 -4.08 15.73
C PHE A 146 -2.22 -2.74 15.32
N SER A 147 -3.48 -2.54 15.57
CA SER A 147 -4.13 -1.24 15.31
C SER A 147 -3.89 -0.23 16.42
#